data_eeba9c6a2273a339ce083690f1d77497
#
_entry.id   eeba9c6a2273a339ce083690f1d77497
#
_cell.length_a   1.000
_cell.length_b   1.000
_cell.length_c   1.000
_cell.angle_alpha   90.00
_cell.angle_beta   90.00
_cell.angle_gamma   90.00
#
_symmetry.space_group_name_H-M   'P 1'
#
loop_
_entity.id
_entity.type
_entity.pdbx_description
1 polymer ?
#
loop_
_entity_poly.entity_id
_entity_poly.type
_entity_poly.pdbx_seq_one_letter_code
_entity_poly.pdbx_strand_id
1 'polypeptide(L)' 'GHKGLLFFSDEEIRFKVKSRILSVSGKNLSLVETSERDAVISGIVEKVDYV' A
#
# COMPACT_ATOMS: atom_id res chain seq x y z
N GLY A 1 2.61 10.79 -8.56
CA GLY A 1 2.44 10.07 -7.31
C GLY A 1 1.04 9.56 -7.12
N HIS A 2 0.83 8.78 -6.12
CA HIS A 2 -0.47 8.23 -5.79
C HIS A 2 -1.26 9.13 -4.89
N LYS A 3 -2.45 9.46 -5.31
CA LYS A 3 -3.32 10.32 -4.52
C LYS A 3 -3.82 9.66 -3.24
N GLY A 4 -3.84 8.36 -3.19
CA GLY A 4 -4.36 7.62 -2.06
C GLY A 4 -3.32 7.14 -1.07
N LEU A 5 -2.04 7.35 -1.34
CA LEU A 5 -0.99 6.87 -0.45
C LEU A 5 -0.89 7.73 0.79
N LEU A 6 -1.12 7.13 1.96
CA LEU A 6 -1.10 7.83 3.24
C LEU A 6 0.17 7.59 4.03
N PHE A 7 0.72 6.39 3.93
CA PHE A 7 1.90 6.00 4.70
C PHE A 7 2.63 4.90 3.96
N PHE A 8 3.96 4.95 4.00
CA PHE A 8 4.78 3.94 3.35
C PHE A 8 6.04 3.69 4.15
N SER A 9 6.27 2.41 4.43
CA SER A 9 7.54 1.93 4.98
C SER A 9 7.77 0.53 4.40
N ASP A 10 8.92 -0.06 4.73
CA ASP A 10 9.21 -1.42 4.28
C ASP A 10 8.41 -2.48 5.03
N GLU A 11 7.69 -2.08 6.07
CA GLU A 11 6.88 -2.99 6.87
C GLU A 11 5.39 -2.68 6.84
N GLU A 12 5.01 -1.50 6.37
CA GLU A 12 3.60 -1.12 6.31
C GLU A 12 3.35 -0.11 5.21
N ILE A 13 2.26 -0.31 4.50
CA ILE A 13 1.80 0.63 3.47
C ILE A 13 0.32 0.88 3.72
N ARG A 14 -0.09 2.15 3.72
CA ARG A 14 -1.49 2.52 3.89
C ARG A 14 -1.97 3.36 2.73
N PHE A 15 -3.13 2.98 2.22
CA PHE A 15 -3.80 3.70 1.14
C PHE A 15 -5.19 4.12 1.57
N LYS A 16 -5.61 5.27 1.09
CA LYS A 16 -7.02 5.63 1.18
C LYS A 16 -7.72 5.11 -0.06
N VAL A 17 -8.73 4.26 0.13
CA VAL A 17 -9.52 3.68 -0.94
C VAL A 17 -10.96 4.08 -0.71
N LYS A 18 -11.46 5.01 -1.51
CA LYS A 18 -12.79 5.60 -1.34
C LYS A 18 -12.89 6.23 0.05
N SER A 19 -13.77 5.75 0.91
CA SER A 19 -13.93 6.28 2.26
C SER A 19 -13.25 5.41 3.32
N ARG A 20 -12.39 4.48 2.90
CA ARG A 20 -11.75 3.54 3.82
C ARG A 20 -10.24 3.59 3.68
N ILE A 21 -9.55 3.11 4.68
CA ILE A 21 -8.09 3.02 4.67
C ILE A 21 -7.70 1.55 4.59
N LEU A 22 -6.93 1.21 3.57
CA LEU A 22 -6.39 -0.14 3.40
C LEU A 22 -4.98 -0.16 3.98
N SER A 23 -4.73 -1.07 4.91
CA SER A 23 -3.43 -1.24 5.54
C SER A 23 -2.83 -2.57 5.11
N VAL A 24 -1.63 -2.52 4.56
CA VAL A 24 -0.88 -3.71 4.14
C VAL A 24 0.37 -3.80 5.00
N SER A 25 0.55 -4.91 5.69
CA SER A 25 1.69 -5.14 6.57
C SER A 25 2.51 -6.31 6.08
N GLY A 26 3.82 -6.25 6.27
CA GLY A 26 4.69 -7.33 5.84
C GLY A 26 6.15 -6.98 6.06
N LYS A 27 7.01 -7.52 5.19
CA LYS A 27 8.46 -7.30 5.26
C LYS A 27 9.00 -7.01 3.88
N ASN A 28 9.99 -6.13 3.83
CA ASN A 28 10.65 -5.74 2.59
C ASN A 28 9.64 -5.27 1.54
N LEU A 29 8.64 -4.52 1.98
CA LEU A 29 7.62 -4.02 1.09
C LEU A 29 8.16 -2.92 0.20
N SER A 30 7.74 -2.93 -1.04
CA SER A 30 8.14 -1.95 -2.03
C SER A 30 6.94 -1.62 -2.88
N LEU A 31 6.81 -0.36 -3.23
CA LEU A 31 5.71 0.12 -4.05
C LEU A 31 6.22 0.48 -5.43
N VAL A 32 5.63 -0.13 -6.44
CA VAL A 32 5.96 0.14 -7.84
C VAL A 32 4.73 0.71 -8.52
N GLU A 33 4.83 1.89 -9.08
CA GLU A 33 3.77 2.49 -9.85
C GLU A 33 3.91 2.08 -11.31
N THR A 34 2.85 1.51 -11.87
CA THR A 34 2.83 1.13 -13.28
C THR A 34 2.02 2.12 -14.11
N SER A 35 1.09 2.84 -13.47
CA SER A 35 0.29 3.87 -14.10
C SER A 35 -0.33 4.74 -13.00
N GLU A 36 -1.12 5.74 -13.40
CA GLU A 36 -1.82 6.60 -12.43
C GLU A 36 -2.81 5.83 -11.56
N ARG A 37 -3.30 4.72 -12.05
CA ARG A 37 -4.33 3.94 -11.37
C ARG A 37 -3.83 2.66 -10.74
N ASP A 38 -2.69 2.19 -11.19
CA ASP A 38 -2.20 0.88 -10.80
C ASP A 38 -0.95 0.98 -9.95
N ALA A 39 -0.97 0.28 -8.85
CA ALA A 39 0.17 0.16 -7.99
C ALA A 39 0.40 -1.32 -7.68
N VAL A 40 1.64 -1.72 -7.70
CA VAL A 40 2.04 -3.09 -7.38
C VAL A 40 2.91 -3.05 -6.13
N ILE A 41 2.53 -3.84 -5.15
CA ILE A 41 3.30 -3.98 -3.93
C ILE A 41 4.11 -5.26 -4.02
N SER A 42 5.43 -5.12 -3.88
CA SER A 42 6.35 -6.26 -3.86
C SER A 42 6.81 -6.52 -2.44
N GLY A 43 7.27 -7.73 -2.20
CA GLY A 43 7.79 -8.12 -0.90
C GLY A 43 6.93 -9.21 -0.29
N ILE A 44 7.08 -9.40 1.02
CA ILE A 44 6.34 -10.41 1.75
C ILE A 44 5.16 -9.73 2.43
N VAL A 45 3.95 -10.00 1.94
CA VAL A 45 2.73 -9.47 2.54
C VAL A 45 2.23 -10.45 3.60
N GLU A 46 2.12 -9.98 4.83
CA GLU A 46 1.70 -10.81 5.96
C GLU A 46 0.24 -10.56 6.33
N LYS A 47 -0.22 -9.32 6.19
CA LYS A 47 -1.56 -8.97 6.61
C LYS A 47 -2.10 -7.83 5.75
N VAL A 48 -3.39 -7.90 5.44
CA VAL A 48 -4.10 -6.83 4.73
C VAL A 48 -5.41 -6.59 5.47
N ASP A 49 -5.64 -5.37 5.91
CA ASP A 49 -6.84 -4.99 6.64
C ASP A 49 -7.37 -3.65 6.16
N TYR A 50 -8.66 -3.45 6.37
CA TYR A 50 -9.26 -2.12 6.31
C TYR A 50 -9.31 -1.54 7.72
N VAL A 51 -8.94 -0.29 7.80
CA VAL A 51 -8.92 0.42 9.08
C VAL A 51 -10.12 1.36 9.16
#